data_f8fc455f417eb980b0714b3f3bc9cd3e
#
_entry.id   f8fc455f417eb980b0714b3f3bc9cd3e
#
_cell.length_a   1.000
_cell.length_b   1.000
_cell.length_c   1.000
_cell.angle_alpha   90.00
_cell.angle_beta   90.00
_cell.angle_gamma   90.00
#
_symmetry.space_group_name_H-M   'P 1'
#
loop_
_entity.id
_entity.type
_entity.pdbx_description
1 polymer ?
#
loop_
_entity_poly.entity_id
_entity_poly.type
_entity_poly.pdbx_seq_one_letter_code
_entity_poly.pdbx_strand_id
1 'polypeptide(L)'
;MPTGGIAAAELTYRPKCDRLPAYGLGEPVALGQAPDRLGWVPVEGTVFGDPNTTAGAWAVVNQMLHALQTAEAGTNVRIAMYSNTRMEAASAIVRAYCRGVNIRYVTDDHGMSFQASKLVKAFLSQGPTGSSFKACYLSCSSNFTWRKRRLRVVTTINPRYRPYMHAKYLTFDNLAGVPHVSMLSSGNFTATQMWSGWNNVYTAVKDKTTYDFLNNRFNEMVKDSSGNDYAVKASYAAPTKVTYFFPRGVKNPRSSKQTVTSKTDPYAHFLDKIKCTGMAAGYGNSKRRTEVLVSMYQWTSARLYLARRLKALKNRGCDVRVLMSAGEWDLEVMPILRRKSRYGNIPIRNGDRGDNFIHSKFIIVNGRVGANTKAKMVWTGSGNFTKSSLRFSNETSILITGNLAYSQFKAHWNKLWSSKYSKPITKLKKKKTVRADP
;
A
#
# COMPACT_ATOMS: atom_id res chain seq x y z
N MET A 1 15.47 -14.47 38.41
CA MET A 1 14.86 -14.08 37.15
C MET A 1 13.45 -13.58 37.46
N PRO A 2 13.12 -12.32 37.30
CA PRO A 2 11.76 -11.86 37.49
C PRO A 2 10.99 -12.06 36.16
N THR A 3 10.05 -12.98 36.17
CA THR A 3 8.99 -13.10 35.18
C THR A 3 8.06 -11.90 35.35
N GLY A 4 8.32 -10.85 34.60
CA GLY A 4 7.38 -9.72 34.47
C GLY A 4 6.13 -10.19 33.73
N GLY A 5 5.17 -10.72 34.48
CA GLY A 5 3.82 -10.94 33.97
C GLY A 5 3.24 -9.60 33.53
N ILE A 6 2.92 -9.47 32.24
CA ILE A 6 2.03 -8.43 31.75
C ILE A 6 0.72 -8.63 32.53
N ALA A 7 0.29 -7.62 33.30
CA ALA A 7 -1.00 -7.64 33.98
C ALA A 7 -2.05 -8.03 32.94
N ALA A 8 -2.76 -9.11 33.18
CA ALA A 8 -3.86 -9.57 32.33
C ALA A 8 -4.86 -8.43 32.26
N ALA A 9 -4.88 -7.69 31.16
CA ALA A 9 -5.95 -6.76 30.87
C ALA A 9 -7.25 -7.58 31.00
N GLU A 10 -8.20 -7.11 31.80
CA GLU A 10 -9.47 -7.79 31.99
C GLU A 10 -10.06 -8.10 30.62
N LEU A 11 -10.08 -9.39 30.27
CA LEU A 11 -10.61 -9.86 29.00
C LEU A 11 -12.11 -9.70 29.05
N THR A 12 -12.65 -8.73 28.34
CA THR A 12 -14.08 -8.43 28.33
C THR A 12 -14.84 -9.33 27.36
N TYR A 13 -16.06 -9.74 27.75
CA TYR A 13 -16.96 -10.55 26.91
C TYR A 13 -17.09 -10.01 25.49
N ARG A 14 -17.07 -10.91 24.52
CA ARG A 14 -17.14 -10.59 23.09
C ARG A 14 -18.41 -11.18 22.47
N PRO A 15 -19.41 -10.36 22.15
CA PRO A 15 -20.68 -10.82 21.61
C PRO A 15 -20.51 -11.64 20.32
N LYS A 16 -21.36 -12.66 20.15
CA LYS A 16 -21.46 -13.54 18.96
C LYS A 16 -20.32 -14.51 18.72
N CYS A 17 -19.28 -14.55 19.54
CA CYS A 17 -18.14 -15.43 19.33
C CYS A 17 -18.51 -16.92 19.53
N ASP A 18 -19.55 -17.21 20.27
CA ASP A 18 -20.19 -18.51 20.44
C ASP A 18 -20.92 -18.99 19.16
N ARG A 19 -21.20 -18.07 18.22
CA ARG A 19 -21.97 -18.33 17.00
C ARG A 19 -21.13 -18.40 15.75
N LEU A 20 -19.80 -18.56 15.84
CA LEU A 20 -18.91 -18.63 14.68
C LEU A 20 -19.32 -19.69 13.63
N PRO A 21 -19.78 -20.91 14.02
CA PRO A 21 -20.22 -21.92 13.04
C PRO A 21 -21.39 -21.42 12.18
N ALA A 22 -22.33 -20.64 12.74
CA ALA A 22 -23.45 -20.10 11.98
C ALA A 22 -23.04 -19.11 10.88
N TYR A 23 -21.82 -18.59 10.94
CA TYR A 23 -21.25 -17.71 9.93
C TYR A 23 -20.24 -18.41 8.99
N GLY A 24 -20.06 -19.74 9.15
CA GLY A 24 -19.06 -20.49 8.37
C GLY A 24 -17.61 -20.12 8.71
N LEU A 25 -17.33 -19.64 9.93
CA LEU A 25 -16.00 -19.22 10.36
C LEU A 25 -15.23 -20.27 11.16
N GLY A 26 -15.69 -21.50 11.13
CA GLY A 26 -15.12 -22.64 11.89
C GLY A 26 -15.64 -22.70 13.32
N GLU A 27 -15.02 -23.52 14.17
CA GLU A 27 -15.40 -23.77 15.53
C GLU A 27 -15.40 -22.49 16.40
N PRO A 28 -16.22 -22.43 17.47
CA PRO A 28 -16.18 -21.34 18.44
C PRO A 28 -14.76 -21.08 18.95
N VAL A 29 -14.47 -19.83 19.27
CA VAL A 29 -13.19 -19.39 19.83
C VAL A 29 -13.43 -18.87 21.23
N ALA A 30 -12.77 -19.48 22.22
CA ALA A 30 -12.83 -19.02 23.59
C ALA A 30 -11.97 -17.76 23.79
N LEU A 31 -12.43 -16.87 24.66
CA LEU A 31 -11.69 -15.68 25.06
C LEU A 31 -10.37 -16.11 25.76
N GLY A 32 -9.25 -15.55 25.32
CA GLY A 32 -7.92 -15.95 25.79
C GLY A 32 -7.38 -17.25 25.20
N GLN A 33 -8.13 -17.89 24.29
CA GLN A 33 -7.63 -19.07 23.56
C GLN A 33 -6.30 -18.77 22.86
N ALA A 34 -5.44 -19.79 22.77
CA ALA A 34 -4.16 -19.70 22.03
C ALA A 34 -4.38 -19.26 20.59
N PRO A 35 -3.42 -18.56 19.99
CA PRO A 35 -3.47 -18.16 18.60
C PRO A 35 -3.71 -19.33 17.63
N ASP A 36 -4.47 -19.11 16.55
CA ASP A 36 -4.69 -20.13 15.50
C ASP A 36 -3.40 -20.56 14.80
N ARG A 37 -2.35 -19.73 14.90
CA ARG A 37 -1.05 -19.99 14.32
C ARG A 37 0.07 -19.76 15.36
N LEU A 38 0.61 -20.84 15.87
CA LEU A 38 1.76 -20.82 16.79
C LEU A 38 3.07 -20.85 16.02
N GLY A 39 4.12 -20.28 16.62
CA GLY A 39 5.50 -20.36 16.11
C GLY A 39 5.80 -19.47 14.89
N TRP A 40 4.83 -18.76 14.35
CA TRP A 40 5.11 -17.75 13.32
C TRP A 40 5.56 -16.43 13.97
N VAL A 41 6.67 -15.88 13.50
CA VAL A 41 7.23 -14.62 14.00
C VAL A 41 7.37 -13.63 12.84
N PRO A 42 6.95 -12.37 13.00
CA PRO A 42 7.13 -11.37 11.95
C PRO A 42 8.60 -11.05 11.73
N VAL A 43 9.03 -11.02 10.49
CA VAL A 43 10.40 -10.68 10.07
C VAL A 43 10.35 -9.47 9.17
N GLU A 44 11.33 -8.57 9.31
CA GLU A 44 11.47 -7.43 8.42
C GLU A 44 11.74 -7.87 7.00
N GLY A 45 11.01 -7.31 6.04
CA GLY A 45 11.19 -7.62 4.63
C GLY A 45 9.91 -7.54 3.82
N THR A 46 10.00 -7.98 2.57
CA THR A 46 8.90 -7.91 1.62
C THR A 46 8.52 -9.27 1.10
N VAL A 47 7.23 -9.57 1.14
CA VAL A 47 6.61 -10.71 0.46
C VAL A 47 5.96 -10.21 -0.82
N PHE A 48 6.14 -10.95 -1.92
CA PHE A 48 5.59 -10.65 -3.23
C PHE A 48 4.60 -11.71 -3.66
N GLY A 49 3.49 -11.27 -4.25
CA GLY A 49 2.53 -12.14 -4.91
C GLY A 49 3.06 -12.64 -6.26
N ASP A 50 2.65 -13.84 -6.62
CA ASP A 50 2.84 -14.41 -7.95
C ASP A 50 1.52 -15.06 -8.42
N PRO A 51 0.74 -14.39 -9.26
CA PRO A 51 -0.55 -14.90 -9.70
C PRO A 51 -0.47 -16.15 -10.62
N ASN A 52 0.74 -16.61 -10.95
CA ASN A 52 0.92 -17.80 -11.79
C ASN A 52 1.00 -19.09 -10.99
N THR A 53 1.02 -19.03 -9.67
CA THR A 53 1.02 -20.20 -8.78
C THR A 53 0.05 -19.99 -7.63
N THR A 54 -0.60 -21.06 -7.16
CA THR A 54 -1.52 -20.96 -6.02
C THR A 54 -0.85 -20.41 -4.77
N ALA A 55 0.33 -20.92 -4.41
CA ALA A 55 1.07 -20.44 -3.25
C ALA A 55 1.46 -18.94 -3.40
N GLY A 56 1.87 -18.53 -4.60
CA GLY A 56 2.23 -17.14 -4.89
C GLY A 56 1.02 -16.21 -4.90
N ALA A 57 -0.13 -16.65 -5.40
CA ALA A 57 -1.37 -15.86 -5.36
C ALA A 57 -1.78 -15.52 -3.92
N TRP A 58 -1.61 -16.46 -3.00
CA TRP A 58 -1.91 -16.27 -1.57
C TRP A 58 -0.82 -15.56 -0.79
N ALA A 59 0.42 -15.48 -1.28
CA ALA A 59 1.58 -15.08 -0.48
C ALA A 59 1.40 -13.74 0.26
N VAL A 60 0.93 -12.70 -0.44
CA VAL A 60 0.74 -11.35 0.15
C VAL A 60 -0.39 -11.35 1.18
N VAL A 61 -1.50 -12.00 0.88
CA VAL A 61 -2.64 -12.08 1.80
C VAL A 61 -2.27 -12.94 3.00
N ASN A 62 -1.70 -14.13 2.79
CA ASN A 62 -1.27 -15.02 3.86
C ASN A 62 -0.28 -14.36 4.83
N GLN A 63 0.63 -13.53 4.35
CA GLN A 63 1.54 -12.78 5.23
C GLN A 63 0.76 -11.93 6.26
N MET A 64 -0.34 -11.29 5.84
CA MET A 64 -1.19 -10.50 6.73
C MET A 64 -2.13 -11.38 7.57
N LEU A 65 -2.63 -12.49 7.00
CA LEU A 65 -3.47 -13.44 7.77
C LEU A 65 -2.67 -14.15 8.85
N HIS A 66 -1.42 -14.57 8.57
CA HIS A 66 -0.55 -15.17 9.57
C HIS A 66 -0.33 -14.23 10.77
N ALA A 67 -0.15 -12.93 10.52
CA ALA A 67 -0.05 -11.95 11.60
C ALA A 67 -1.33 -11.89 12.46
N LEU A 68 -2.52 -11.88 11.84
CA LEU A 68 -3.79 -11.89 12.56
C LEU A 68 -4.03 -13.20 13.31
N GLN A 69 -3.67 -14.34 12.70
CA GLN A 69 -3.79 -15.67 13.30
C GLN A 69 -2.82 -15.88 14.46
N THR A 70 -1.69 -15.15 14.49
CA THR A 70 -0.66 -15.22 15.54
C THR A 70 -0.91 -14.22 16.66
N ALA A 71 -1.71 -13.17 16.44
CA ALA A 71 -1.98 -12.16 17.45
C ALA A 71 -2.65 -12.76 18.70
N GLU A 72 -2.07 -12.46 19.85
CA GLU A 72 -2.51 -12.93 21.18
C GLU A 72 -3.57 -12.02 21.77
N ALA A 73 -4.32 -12.51 22.74
CA ALA A 73 -5.27 -11.71 23.51
C ALA A 73 -4.58 -10.47 24.12
N GLY A 74 -5.25 -9.32 24.08
CA GLY A 74 -4.71 -8.05 24.54
C GLY A 74 -3.92 -7.26 23.49
N THR A 75 -3.44 -7.90 22.41
CA THR A 75 -2.76 -7.18 21.29
C THR A 75 -3.68 -6.13 20.71
N ASN A 76 -3.15 -4.93 20.47
CA ASN A 76 -3.84 -3.86 19.76
C ASN A 76 -3.51 -3.87 18.28
N VAL A 77 -4.51 -4.13 17.46
CA VAL A 77 -4.38 -4.21 15.99
C VAL A 77 -5.18 -3.09 15.34
N ARG A 78 -4.58 -2.41 14.37
CA ARG A 78 -5.29 -1.49 13.48
C ARG A 78 -5.18 -1.97 12.05
N ILE A 79 -6.31 -2.00 11.37
CA ILE A 79 -6.45 -2.47 9.98
C ILE A 79 -7.06 -1.34 9.16
N ALA A 80 -6.29 -0.77 8.25
CA ALA A 80 -6.82 0.06 7.17
C ALA A 80 -6.78 -0.76 5.90
N MET A 81 -7.95 -1.07 5.35
CA MET A 81 -8.06 -1.93 4.16
C MET A 81 -9.17 -1.41 3.25
N TYR A 82 -8.80 -1.02 2.03
CA TYR A 82 -9.75 -0.45 1.06
C TYR A 82 -10.90 -1.40 0.72
N SER A 83 -10.59 -2.66 0.46
CA SER A 83 -11.59 -3.65 0.05
C SER A 83 -11.28 -5.03 0.63
N ASN A 84 -12.32 -5.72 1.11
CA ASN A 84 -12.24 -7.08 1.59
C ASN A 84 -13.41 -7.90 1.01
N THR A 85 -13.10 -8.78 0.06
CA THR A 85 -14.06 -9.75 -0.52
C THR A 85 -13.81 -11.18 -0.06
N ARG A 86 -12.75 -11.41 0.78
CA ARG A 86 -12.30 -12.74 1.15
C ARG A 86 -12.83 -13.13 2.52
N MET A 87 -13.56 -14.25 2.55
CA MET A 87 -14.08 -14.82 3.80
C MET A 87 -12.95 -15.30 4.71
N GLU A 88 -11.83 -15.76 4.15
CA GLU A 88 -10.64 -16.17 4.91
C GLU A 88 -10.05 -15.00 5.70
N ALA A 89 -10.04 -13.81 5.10
CA ALA A 89 -9.60 -12.60 5.81
C ALA A 89 -10.61 -12.17 6.88
N ALA A 90 -11.91 -12.24 6.58
CA ALA A 90 -12.94 -11.98 7.58
C ALA A 90 -12.86 -12.97 8.76
N SER A 91 -12.65 -14.26 8.47
CA SER A 91 -12.46 -15.31 9.49
C SER A 91 -11.25 -15.01 10.38
N ALA A 92 -10.07 -14.74 9.80
CA ALA A 92 -8.88 -14.43 10.59
C ALA A 92 -9.08 -13.21 11.51
N ILE A 93 -9.75 -12.14 11.02
CA ILE A 93 -10.05 -10.94 11.80
C ILE A 93 -11.03 -11.27 12.94
N VAL A 94 -12.14 -11.95 12.65
CA VAL A 94 -13.18 -12.26 13.62
C VAL A 94 -12.66 -13.24 14.66
N ARG A 95 -11.94 -14.28 14.28
CA ARG A 95 -11.35 -15.24 15.21
C ARG A 95 -10.32 -14.59 16.14
N ALA A 96 -9.47 -13.71 15.61
CA ALA A 96 -8.54 -12.92 16.43
C ALA A 96 -9.31 -12.03 17.42
N TYR A 97 -10.37 -11.34 16.98
CA TYR A 97 -11.26 -10.59 17.86
C TYR A 97 -11.84 -11.47 18.96
N CYS A 98 -12.35 -12.64 18.63
CA CYS A 98 -12.94 -13.56 19.61
C CYS A 98 -11.91 -14.07 20.63
N ARG A 99 -10.66 -14.29 20.26
CA ARG A 99 -9.59 -14.64 21.21
C ARG A 99 -9.25 -13.54 22.21
N GLY A 100 -9.64 -12.32 21.97
CA GLY A 100 -9.33 -11.19 22.87
C GLY A 100 -8.43 -10.13 22.24
N VAL A 101 -8.12 -10.21 20.95
CA VAL A 101 -7.37 -9.17 20.25
C VAL A 101 -8.23 -7.91 20.09
N ASN A 102 -7.68 -6.73 20.38
CA ASN A 102 -8.35 -5.44 20.24
C ASN A 102 -8.20 -4.94 18.81
N ILE A 103 -9.24 -5.08 17.98
CA ILE A 103 -9.16 -4.79 16.55
C ILE A 103 -9.95 -3.53 16.20
N ARG A 104 -9.26 -2.53 15.61
CA ARG A 104 -9.89 -1.37 15.01
C ARG A 104 -9.73 -1.45 13.49
N TYR A 105 -10.86 -1.41 12.79
CA TYR A 105 -10.90 -1.59 11.33
C TYR A 105 -11.47 -0.35 10.63
N VAL A 106 -10.78 0.15 9.62
CA VAL A 106 -11.23 1.24 8.74
C VAL A 106 -11.24 0.75 7.30
N THR A 107 -12.34 0.99 6.59
CA THR A 107 -12.51 0.64 5.18
C THR A 107 -13.18 1.78 4.39
N ASP A 108 -13.16 1.68 3.07
CA ASP A 108 -13.96 2.51 2.17
C ASP A 108 -15.44 2.06 2.19
N ASP A 109 -16.38 2.96 1.96
CA ASP A 109 -17.81 2.63 1.89
C ASP A 109 -18.14 1.65 0.76
N HIS A 110 -17.34 1.66 -0.33
CA HIS A 110 -17.42 0.66 -1.38
C HIS A 110 -17.22 -0.77 -0.84
N GLY A 111 -16.32 -0.94 0.12
CA GLY A 111 -16.07 -2.24 0.76
C GLY A 111 -17.30 -2.83 1.43
N MET A 112 -18.28 -2.01 1.80
CA MET A 112 -19.51 -2.46 2.47
C MET A 112 -20.50 -3.22 1.59
N SER A 113 -20.31 -3.27 0.30
CA SER A 113 -21.08 -4.13 -0.60
C SER A 113 -20.76 -5.63 -0.39
N PHE A 114 -19.57 -5.96 0.13
CA PHE A 114 -19.07 -7.33 0.25
C PHE A 114 -19.43 -8.00 1.56
N GLN A 115 -19.81 -9.29 1.49
CA GLN A 115 -20.19 -10.10 2.65
C GLN A 115 -19.09 -10.18 3.71
N ALA A 116 -17.84 -10.34 3.30
CA ALA A 116 -16.69 -10.39 4.21
C ALA A 116 -16.58 -9.11 5.07
N SER A 117 -16.73 -7.93 4.47
CA SER A 117 -16.73 -6.65 5.22
C SER A 117 -17.93 -6.49 6.14
N LYS A 118 -19.12 -6.93 5.70
CA LYS A 118 -20.33 -6.91 6.53
C LYS A 118 -20.16 -7.79 7.76
N LEU A 119 -19.54 -8.95 7.58
CA LEU A 119 -19.29 -9.87 8.69
C LEU A 119 -18.31 -9.27 9.71
N VAL A 120 -17.18 -8.72 9.28
CA VAL A 120 -16.24 -8.02 10.17
C VAL A 120 -16.94 -6.89 10.92
N LYS A 121 -17.77 -6.08 10.23
CA LYS A 121 -18.58 -5.04 10.87
C LYS A 121 -19.51 -5.61 11.95
N ALA A 122 -20.20 -6.71 11.68
CA ALA A 122 -21.17 -7.30 12.59
C ALA A 122 -20.55 -7.72 13.94
N PHE A 123 -19.25 -8.08 13.95
CA PHE A 123 -18.53 -8.40 15.17
C PHE A 123 -17.92 -7.16 15.83
N LEU A 124 -17.15 -6.36 15.08
CA LEU A 124 -16.37 -5.26 15.65
C LEU A 124 -17.23 -4.06 16.10
N SER A 125 -18.43 -3.85 15.52
CA SER A 125 -19.30 -2.72 15.89
C SER A 125 -19.99 -2.87 17.24
N GLN A 126 -19.96 -4.04 17.84
CA GLN A 126 -20.61 -4.37 19.12
C GLN A 126 -19.59 -4.78 20.19
N GLY A 127 -18.31 -4.62 19.88
CA GLY A 127 -17.23 -5.05 20.75
C GLY A 127 -16.98 -4.11 21.93
N PRO A 128 -16.24 -4.58 22.94
CA PRO A 128 -15.81 -3.77 24.06
C PRO A 128 -14.94 -2.60 23.61
N THR A 129 -14.74 -1.66 24.52
CA THR A 129 -13.78 -0.55 24.35
C THR A 129 -12.43 -1.09 23.89
N GLY A 130 -11.96 -0.65 22.73
CA GLY A 130 -10.71 -1.14 22.10
C GLY A 130 -10.91 -1.73 20.71
N SER A 131 -12.10 -2.28 20.40
CA SER A 131 -12.44 -2.75 19.05
C SER A 131 -13.47 -1.84 18.39
N SER A 132 -13.36 -1.61 17.09
CA SER A 132 -14.30 -0.76 16.36
C SER A 132 -14.24 -1.00 14.85
N PHE A 133 -15.34 -0.68 14.17
CA PHE A 133 -15.42 -0.70 12.71
C PHE A 133 -15.87 0.67 12.17
N LYS A 134 -15.18 1.18 11.17
CA LYS A 134 -15.53 2.41 10.46
C LYS A 134 -15.46 2.21 8.95
N ALA A 135 -16.59 2.45 8.27
CA ALA A 135 -16.60 2.66 6.83
C ALA A 135 -16.60 4.18 6.55
N CYS A 136 -15.62 4.65 5.77
CA CYS A 136 -15.52 6.04 5.39
C CYS A 136 -16.28 6.29 4.10
N TYR A 137 -17.07 7.34 4.06
CA TYR A 137 -17.73 7.75 2.83
C TYR A 137 -16.73 8.44 1.91
N LEU A 138 -16.45 7.85 0.76
CA LEU A 138 -15.39 8.23 -0.17
C LEU A 138 -14.01 8.00 0.47
N SER A 139 -13.27 9.01 0.84
CA SER A 139 -12.08 8.85 1.68
C SER A 139 -12.35 9.37 3.09
N CYS A 140 -11.75 8.71 4.08
CA CYS A 140 -11.73 9.24 5.43
C CYS A 140 -10.99 10.57 5.40
N SER A 141 -11.61 11.64 5.88
CA SER A 141 -10.93 12.91 5.95
C SER A 141 -10.59 13.59 4.61
N SER A 142 -11.23 13.20 3.53
CA SER A 142 -11.19 14.06 2.36
C SER A 142 -11.89 15.37 2.67
N ASN A 143 -11.22 16.47 2.39
CA ASN A 143 -11.78 17.81 2.48
C ASN A 143 -12.95 18.08 1.52
N PHE A 144 -13.59 17.06 1.02
CA PHE A 144 -14.80 17.20 0.23
C PHE A 144 -15.97 17.46 1.16
N THR A 145 -16.35 18.71 1.36
CA THR A 145 -17.55 19.18 2.08
C THR A 145 -18.87 18.69 1.44
N TRP A 146 -18.84 17.56 0.79
CA TRP A 146 -19.95 16.94 0.09
C TRP A 146 -20.94 16.22 1.00
N ARG A 147 -20.68 16.19 2.29
CA ARG A 147 -21.51 15.49 3.29
C ARG A 147 -22.98 15.94 3.31
N LYS A 148 -23.30 17.15 2.91
CA LYS A 148 -24.66 17.68 2.95
C LYS A 148 -25.46 17.53 1.66
N ARG A 149 -24.86 17.15 0.52
CA ARG A 149 -25.58 16.95 -0.77
C ARG A 149 -25.48 15.51 -1.26
N ARG A 150 -25.86 14.58 -0.45
CA ARG A 150 -25.52 13.16 -0.41
C ARG A 150 -25.79 12.29 -1.63
N LEU A 151 -26.57 12.64 -2.59
CA LEU A 151 -27.00 11.67 -3.61
C LEU A 151 -26.88 12.15 -5.06
N ARG A 152 -26.96 13.43 -5.35
CA ARG A 152 -26.95 13.93 -6.75
C ARG A 152 -25.56 14.10 -7.36
N VAL A 153 -24.52 14.16 -6.55
CA VAL A 153 -23.18 14.55 -7.02
C VAL A 153 -22.26 13.35 -7.23
N VAL A 154 -22.50 12.23 -6.58
CA VAL A 154 -21.68 11.00 -6.78
C VAL A 154 -21.80 10.46 -8.20
N THR A 155 -22.95 10.66 -8.84
CA THR A 155 -23.18 10.25 -10.24
C THR A 155 -22.50 11.17 -11.26
N THR A 156 -22.10 12.38 -10.88
CA THR A 156 -21.46 13.37 -11.76
C THR A 156 -19.96 13.53 -11.56
N ILE A 157 -19.37 12.94 -10.48
CA ILE A 157 -17.91 12.93 -10.32
C ILE A 157 -17.35 11.96 -11.36
N ASN A 158 -16.49 12.48 -12.24
CA ASN A 158 -15.71 11.62 -13.10
C ASN A 158 -15.02 10.55 -12.26
N PRO A 159 -15.24 9.25 -12.51
CA PRO A 159 -14.65 8.16 -11.71
C PRO A 159 -13.14 8.28 -11.50
N ARG A 160 -12.43 8.94 -12.43
CA ARG A 160 -10.99 9.22 -12.34
C ARG A 160 -10.58 10.14 -11.17
N TYR A 161 -11.53 10.84 -10.55
CA TYR A 161 -11.26 11.80 -9.46
C TYR A 161 -11.98 11.45 -8.17
N ARG A 162 -12.64 10.29 -8.10
CA ARG A 162 -13.29 9.84 -6.87
C ARG A 162 -12.24 9.66 -5.77
N PRO A 163 -12.45 10.22 -4.58
CA PRO A 163 -11.64 9.92 -3.41
C PRO A 163 -11.93 8.51 -2.89
N TYR A 164 -10.91 7.83 -2.36
CA TYR A 164 -11.04 6.51 -1.75
C TYR A 164 -10.26 6.43 -0.45
N MET A 165 -10.72 5.66 0.51
CA MET A 165 -9.88 5.16 1.59
C MET A 165 -9.02 4.01 1.01
N HIS A 166 -7.98 4.35 0.26
CA HIS A 166 -7.21 3.40 -0.55
C HIS A 166 -5.95 2.87 0.18
N ALA A 167 -5.74 3.22 1.43
CA ALA A 167 -4.65 2.68 2.25
C ALA A 167 -4.84 1.18 2.53
N LYS A 168 -3.75 0.44 2.58
CA LYS A 168 -3.73 -0.99 2.87
C LYS A 168 -2.57 -1.27 3.82
N TYR A 169 -2.88 -1.28 5.12
CA TYR A 169 -1.87 -1.58 6.13
C TYR A 169 -2.48 -2.18 7.40
N LEU A 170 -1.66 -2.91 8.13
CA LEU A 170 -1.93 -3.42 9.46
C LEU A 170 -0.84 -2.93 10.41
N THR A 171 -1.19 -2.63 11.66
CA THR A 171 -0.22 -2.37 12.73
C THR A 171 -0.57 -3.20 13.95
N PHE A 172 0.47 -3.67 14.65
CA PHE A 172 0.38 -4.45 15.88
C PHE A 172 1.33 -3.83 16.90
N ASP A 173 0.86 -3.58 18.13
CA ASP A 173 1.72 -3.09 19.21
C ASP A 173 2.74 -4.15 19.64
N ASN A 174 2.30 -5.41 19.68
CA ASN A 174 3.14 -6.59 19.90
C ASN A 174 2.60 -7.74 19.03
N LEU A 175 3.46 -8.51 18.43
CA LEU A 175 3.11 -9.67 17.64
C LEU A 175 4.14 -10.78 17.85
N ALA A 176 3.77 -11.87 18.51
CA ALA A 176 4.68 -12.96 18.87
C ALA A 176 5.94 -12.45 19.59
N GLY A 177 5.80 -11.55 20.55
CA GLY A 177 6.92 -10.95 21.28
C GLY A 177 7.69 -9.86 20.52
N VAL A 178 7.35 -9.57 19.27
CA VAL A 178 7.99 -8.52 18.48
C VAL A 178 7.18 -7.23 18.57
N PRO A 179 7.73 -6.14 19.15
CA PRO A 179 7.00 -4.88 19.31
C PRO A 179 6.94 -4.07 18.01
N HIS A 180 5.90 -3.23 17.90
CA HIS A 180 5.75 -2.20 16.88
C HIS A 180 5.89 -2.74 15.45
N VAL A 181 5.05 -3.73 15.09
CA VAL A 181 5.02 -4.32 13.76
C VAL A 181 4.06 -3.52 12.87
N SER A 182 4.49 -3.23 11.64
CA SER A 182 3.69 -2.55 10.62
C SER A 182 3.81 -3.26 9.29
N MET A 183 2.69 -3.55 8.65
CA MET A 183 2.62 -4.20 7.34
C MET A 183 1.96 -3.25 6.33
N LEU A 184 2.68 -2.85 5.29
CA LEU A 184 2.18 -1.94 4.24
C LEU A 184 2.06 -2.71 2.92
N SER A 185 0.85 -2.78 2.38
CA SER A 185 0.54 -3.58 1.18
C SER A 185 0.19 -2.70 -0.02
N SER A 186 0.50 -3.20 -1.22
CA SER A 186 -0.05 -2.69 -2.48
C SER A 186 -1.40 -3.32 -2.82
N GLY A 187 -1.71 -4.48 -2.26
CA GLY A 187 -2.90 -5.30 -2.53
C GLY A 187 -3.95 -5.26 -1.44
N ASN A 188 -5.22 -5.48 -1.82
CA ASN A 188 -6.38 -5.66 -0.95
C ASN A 188 -6.57 -7.13 -0.56
N PHE A 189 -7.53 -7.39 0.33
CA PHE A 189 -8.06 -8.73 0.58
C PHE A 189 -9.12 -9.11 -0.47
N THR A 190 -8.75 -9.13 -1.76
CA THR A 190 -9.68 -9.43 -2.84
C THR A 190 -9.18 -10.57 -3.74
N ALA A 191 -10.12 -11.35 -4.29
CA ALA A 191 -9.80 -12.46 -5.18
C ALA A 191 -9.03 -12.00 -6.42
N THR A 192 -9.49 -10.94 -7.08
CA THR A 192 -8.86 -10.41 -8.30
C THR A 192 -7.40 -10.04 -8.06
N GLN A 193 -7.09 -9.40 -6.92
CA GLN A 193 -5.71 -8.99 -6.65
C GLN A 193 -4.82 -10.15 -6.20
N MET A 194 -5.39 -11.20 -5.65
CA MET A 194 -4.65 -12.43 -5.36
C MET A 194 -4.33 -13.21 -6.63
N TRP A 195 -5.37 -13.51 -7.42
CA TRP A 195 -5.26 -14.42 -8.56
C TRP A 195 -4.72 -13.78 -9.84
N SER A 196 -4.75 -12.46 -9.93
CA SER A 196 -4.35 -11.72 -11.15
C SER A 196 -3.34 -10.61 -10.90
N GLY A 197 -3.22 -10.09 -9.67
CA GLY A 197 -2.38 -8.93 -9.38
C GLY A 197 -0.99 -9.28 -8.86
N TRP A 198 0.06 -8.79 -9.51
CA TRP A 198 1.40 -8.77 -8.92
C TRP A 198 1.45 -7.72 -7.81
N ASN A 199 1.36 -8.17 -6.57
CA ASN A 199 1.33 -7.31 -5.37
C ASN A 199 2.55 -7.52 -4.48
N ASN A 200 2.68 -6.66 -3.46
CA ASN A 200 3.68 -6.81 -2.41
C ASN A 200 3.12 -6.35 -1.06
N VAL A 201 3.67 -6.89 0.02
CA VAL A 201 3.52 -6.38 1.39
C VAL A 201 4.89 -6.28 2.03
N TYR A 202 5.22 -5.09 2.54
CA TYR A 202 6.42 -4.85 3.33
C TYR A 202 6.08 -4.89 4.81
N THR A 203 6.84 -5.69 5.57
CA THR A 203 6.75 -5.79 7.03
C THR A 203 7.91 -5.03 7.66
N ALA A 204 7.62 -4.02 8.48
CA ALA A 204 8.55 -3.36 9.37
C ALA A 204 8.37 -3.91 10.78
N VAL A 205 9.46 -4.27 11.47
CA VAL A 205 9.44 -4.80 12.82
C VAL A 205 10.27 -3.92 13.74
N LYS A 206 9.91 -3.85 15.05
CA LYS A 206 10.59 -3.03 16.06
C LYS A 206 10.71 -1.56 15.63
N ASP A 207 9.75 -1.09 14.85
CA ASP A 207 9.78 0.20 14.20
C ASP A 207 8.70 1.12 14.80
N LYS A 208 9.01 1.66 15.98
CA LYS A 208 8.09 2.52 16.73
C LYS A 208 7.66 3.76 15.94
N THR A 209 8.56 4.34 15.14
CA THR A 209 8.26 5.58 14.40
C THR A 209 7.23 5.33 13.29
N THR A 210 7.39 4.27 12.49
CA THR A 210 6.41 3.90 11.47
C THR A 210 5.09 3.49 12.13
N TYR A 211 5.15 2.69 13.20
CA TYR A 211 3.98 2.25 13.96
C TYR A 211 3.18 3.43 14.51
N ASP A 212 3.80 4.34 15.26
CA ASP A 212 3.15 5.52 15.84
C ASP A 212 2.56 6.44 14.74
N PHE A 213 3.32 6.66 13.67
CA PHE A 213 2.86 7.47 12.57
C PHE A 213 1.60 6.90 11.93
N LEU A 214 1.58 5.62 11.59
CA LEU A 214 0.42 4.96 10.98
C LEU A 214 -0.77 4.96 11.92
N ASN A 215 -0.56 4.74 13.22
CA ASN A 215 -1.61 4.77 14.23
C ASN A 215 -2.21 6.17 14.41
N ASN A 216 -1.40 7.21 14.40
CA ASN A 216 -1.88 8.59 14.43
C ASN A 216 -2.72 8.91 13.19
N ARG A 217 -2.30 8.44 12.00
CA ARG A 217 -3.10 8.60 10.78
C ARG A 217 -4.37 7.77 10.80
N PHE A 218 -4.33 6.56 11.38
CA PHE A 218 -5.51 5.75 11.59
C PHE A 218 -6.54 6.45 12.48
N ASN A 219 -6.11 7.02 13.59
CA ASN A 219 -6.98 7.75 14.50
C ASN A 219 -7.64 8.97 13.83
N GLU A 220 -6.91 9.67 12.96
CA GLU A 220 -7.48 10.74 12.14
C GLU A 220 -8.50 10.22 11.13
N MET A 221 -8.23 9.08 10.47
CA MET A 221 -9.19 8.45 9.55
C MET A 221 -10.49 8.05 10.26
N VAL A 222 -10.42 7.52 11.47
CA VAL A 222 -11.62 7.12 12.26
C VAL A 222 -12.52 8.31 12.52
N LYS A 223 -12.00 9.51 12.75
CA LYS A 223 -12.78 10.73 12.92
C LYS A 223 -13.62 11.04 11.69
N ASP A 224 -13.19 10.60 10.51
CA ASP A 224 -13.88 10.80 9.22
C ASP A 224 -14.38 12.25 9.09
N SER A 225 -13.58 13.20 9.54
CA SER A 225 -13.89 14.62 9.55
C SER A 225 -13.26 15.28 8.33
N SER A 226 -14.05 16.09 7.62
CA SER A 226 -13.52 16.94 6.56
C SER A 226 -12.72 18.09 7.18
N GLY A 227 -11.54 18.36 6.73
CA GLY A 227 -10.89 19.64 7.07
C GLY A 227 -9.39 19.60 7.30
N ASN A 228 -8.78 18.45 7.53
CA ASN A 228 -7.37 18.41 7.87
C ASN A 228 -6.51 17.86 6.73
N ASP A 229 -5.38 18.49 6.57
CA ASP A 229 -4.31 18.12 5.68
C ASP A 229 -3.52 16.94 6.27
N TYR A 230 -3.45 15.83 5.55
CA TYR A 230 -2.78 14.62 6.01
C TYR A 230 -1.44 14.35 5.36
N ALA A 231 -0.90 15.30 4.63
CA ALA A 231 0.43 15.07 4.10
C ALA A 231 1.48 15.24 5.14
N VAL A 232 1.67 14.24 5.86
CA VAL A 232 2.74 14.14 6.81
C VAL A 232 3.66 13.00 6.42
N LYS A 233 4.89 13.16 6.79
CA LYS A 233 5.90 12.13 6.75
C LYS A 233 6.43 11.93 8.16
N ALA A 234 6.71 10.68 8.50
CA ALA A 234 7.58 10.37 9.61
C ALA A 234 8.94 9.95 9.07
N SER A 235 9.99 10.50 9.63
CA SER A 235 11.37 10.10 9.33
C SER A 235 12.11 9.81 10.63
N TYR A 236 13.05 8.90 10.56
CA TYR A 236 13.93 8.53 11.66
C TYR A 236 15.09 9.51 11.77
N ALA A 237 15.71 9.58 12.95
CA ALA A 237 16.95 10.31 13.16
C ALA A 237 18.11 9.76 12.29
N ALA A 238 18.14 8.44 12.06
CA ALA A 238 18.97 7.82 11.02
C ALA A 238 18.00 7.29 9.92
N PRO A 239 17.78 8.00 8.81
CA PRO A 239 16.63 7.77 7.95
C PRO A 239 16.82 6.55 7.04
N THR A 240 16.72 5.35 7.62
CA THR A 240 16.59 4.11 6.84
C THR A 240 15.18 3.97 6.26
N LYS A 241 14.18 4.59 6.90
CA LYS A 241 12.77 4.56 6.47
C LYS A 241 12.13 5.94 6.59
N VAL A 242 11.30 6.29 5.61
CA VAL A 242 10.45 7.49 5.64
C VAL A 242 9.06 7.08 5.20
N THR A 243 8.11 7.15 6.13
CA THR A 243 6.72 6.80 5.85
C THR A 243 5.92 8.04 5.46
N TYR A 244 5.11 7.92 4.43
CA TYR A 244 4.25 8.98 3.91
C TYR A 244 2.79 8.56 4.00
N PHE A 245 1.94 9.53 4.29
CA PHE A 245 0.51 9.39 4.19
C PHE A 245 -0.06 10.51 3.31
N PHE A 246 -1.08 10.19 2.53
CA PHE A 246 -1.77 11.12 1.64
C PHE A 246 -3.27 11.17 2.00
N PRO A 247 -4.03 12.19 1.62
CA PRO A 247 -3.65 13.29 0.72
C PRO A 247 -2.76 14.32 1.41
N ARG A 248 -1.95 14.98 0.61
CA ARG A 248 -1.27 16.19 1.06
C ARG A 248 -2.23 17.35 0.95
N GLY A 249 -2.50 18.00 2.06
CA GLY A 249 -3.55 18.96 2.21
C GLY A 249 -3.61 20.07 1.22
N VAL A 250 -4.78 20.54 1.09
CA VAL A 250 -5.12 21.65 0.23
C VAL A 250 -5.97 22.60 1.04
N LYS A 251 -5.51 23.85 1.19
CA LYS A 251 -6.21 24.90 1.95
C LYS A 251 -7.63 25.21 1.45
N ASN A 252 -7.99 24.82 0.22
CA ASN A 252 -9.33 25.03 -0.29
C ASN A 252 -9.83 23.83 -1.12
N PRO A 253 -10.59 22.92 -0.49
CA PRO A 253 -11.11 21.72 -1.15
C PRO A 253 -12.22 21.98 -2.18
N ARG A 254 -12.83 23.16 -2.17
CA ARG A 254 -13.95 23.49 -3.06
C ARG A 254 -13.54 23.76 -4.50
N SER A 255 -12.27 23.89 -4.78
CA SER A 255 -11.77 24.16 -6.12
C SER A 255 -11.50 22.85 -6.87
N SER A 256 -12.34 22.53 -7.87
CA SER A 256 -12.02 21.54 -8.91
C SER A 256 -10.72 21.85 -9.65
N LYS A 257 -10.21 23.07 -9.52
CA LYS A 257 -8.94 23.57 -10.03
C LYS A 257 -7.72 23.22 -9.17
N GLN A 258 -7.84 22.32 -8.20
CA GLN A 258 -6.66 21.86 -7.43
C GLN A 258 -5.65 21.22 -8.37
N THR A 259 -4.71 22.00 -8.80
CA THR A 259 -3.63 21.56 -9.65
C THR A 259 -2.68 20.66 -8.86
N VAL A 260 -2.50 19.44 -9.34
CA VAL A 260 -1.41 18.59 -8.92
C VAL A 260 -0.14 19.18 -9.51
N THR A 261 0.74 19.67 -8.66
CA THR A 261 2.01 20.27 -9.09
C THR A 261 3.20 19.45 -8.61
N SER A 262 4.27 19.51 -9.37
CA SER A 262 5.53 18.88 -8.96
C SER A 262 6.12 19.48 -7.68
N LYS A 263 5.76 20.72 -7.32
CA LYS A 263 6.25 21.43 -6.12
C LYS A 263 5.76 20.82 -4.80
N THR A 264 4.68 20.05 -4.84
CA THR A 264 4.06 19.46 -3.65
C THR A 264 4.02 17.94 -3.68
N ASP A 265 4.58 17.32 -4.72
CA ASP A 265 4.60 15.87 -4.89
C ASP A 265 5.90 15.27 -4.35
N PRO A 266 5.85 14.48 -3.26
CA PRO A 266 7.05 13.85 -2.69
C PRO A 266 7.80 12.93 -3.66
N TYR A 267 7.09 12.26 -4.58
CA TYR A 267 7.72 11.44 -5.61
C TYR A 267 8.55 12.30 -6.59
N ALA A 268 8.05 13.49 -6.94
CA ALA A 268 8.80 14.41 -7.77
C ALA A 268 10.09 14.89 -7.07
N HIS A 269 9.97 15.26 -5.79
CA HIS A 269 11.13 15.67 -4.99
C HIS A 269 12.15 14.54 -4.81
N PHE A 270 11.70 13.28 -4.70
CA PHE A 270 12.59 12.14 -4.64
C PHE A 270 13.35 11.96 -5.95
N LEU A 271 12.64 11.99 -7.09
CA LEU A 271 13.26 11.87 -8.42
C LEU A 271 14.24 13.01 -8.72
N ASP A 272 13.96 14.24 -8.25
CA ASP A 272 14.84 15.41 -8.43
C ASP A 272 16.17 15.28 -7.69
N LYS A 273 16.23 14.52 -6.59
CA LYS A 273 17.46 14.25 -5.82
C LYS A 273 18.38 13.24 -6.49
N ILE A 274 17.93 12.46 -7.48
CA ILE A 274 18.71 11.40 -8.11
C ILE A 274 19.81 12.01 -8.98
N LYS A 275 21.05 11.58 -8.78
CA LYS A 275 22.23 11.90 -9.58
C LYS A 275 22.64 10.67 -10.38
N CYS A 276 22.97 10.85 -11.67
CA CYS A 276 23.22 9.72 -12.57
C CYS A 276 24.66 9.20 -12.54
N THR A 277 25.58 9.95 -11.91
CA THR A 277 27.01 9.64 -11.79
C THR A 277 27.52 9.99 -10.38
N GLY A 278 28.76 9.64 -10.09
CA GLY A 278 29.41 9.96 -8.81
C GLY A 278 28.92 9.10 -7.64
N MET A 279 28.50 7.86 -7.90
CA MET A 279 28.24 6.86 -6.86
C MET A 279 29.55 6.17 -6.45
N ALA A 280 29.56 5.62 -5.24
CA ALA A 280 30.66 4.82 -4.72
C ALA A 280 30.85 3.52 -5.54
N ALA A 281 32.00 2.88 -5.40
CA ALA A 281 32.26 1.56 -5.98
C ALA A 281 31.20 0.54 -5.48
N GLY A 282 30.78 -0.38 -6.36
CA GLY A 282 29.76 -1.38 -6.07
C GLY A 282 28.29 -0.86 -6.12
N TYR A 283 28.09 0.41 -6.46
CA TYR A 283 26.76 1.01 -6.64
C TYR A 283 26.52 1.44 -8.08
N GLY A 284 25.23 1.46 -8.46
CA GLY A 284 24.81 1.68 -9.84
C GLY A 284 24.89 0.40 -10.68
N ASN A 285 24.72 0.55 -12.00
CA ASN A 285 24.89 -0.55 -12.96
C ASN A 285 26.37 -0.75 -13.36
N SER A 286 26.66 -1.76 -14.20
CA SER A 286 28.01 -2.07 -14.70
C SER A 286 28.71 -0.89 -15.41
N LYS A 287 27.94 0.05 -15.96
CA LYS A 287 28.45 1.28 -16.59
C LYS A 287 28.61 2.45 -15.61
N ARG A 288 28.56 2.19 -14.30
CA ARG A 288 28.64 3.19 -13.24
C ARG A 288 27.59 4.32 -13.42
N ARG A 289 26.35 3.92 -13.71
CA ARG A 289 25.19 4.81 -13.81
C ARG A 289 24.17 4.45 -12.77
N THR A 290 23.55 5.45 -12.14
CA THR A 290 22.42 5.20 -11.22
C THR A 290 21.30 4.50 -11.96
N GLU A 291 20.88 3.35 -11.43
CA GLU A 291 19.74 2.58 -11.91
C GLU A 291 18.45 3.12 -11.24
N VAL A 292 17.42 3.33 -12.06
CA VAL A 292 16.08 3.79 -11.62
C VAL A 292 15.05 2.90 -12.28
N LEU A 293 14.42 2.02 -11.49
CA LEU A 293 13.43 1.05 -11.96
C LEU A 293 12.08 1.42 -11.40
N VAL A 294 11.08 1.60 -12.26
CA VAL A 294 9.73 2.03 -11.87
C VAL A 294 8.73 0.97 -12.26
N SER A 295 8.02 0.40 -11.26
CA SER A 295 6.81 -0.40 -11.47
C SER A 295 5.61 0.42 -11.03
N MET A 296 4.60 0.55 -11.91
CA MET A 296 3.43 1.38 -11.62
C MET A 296 2.17 0.81 -12.27
N TYR A 297 1.14 0.58 -11.44
CA TYR A 297 -0.16 0.09 -11.91
C TYR A 297 -0.84 1.17 -12.74
N GLN A 298 -1.16 2.33 -12.16
CA GLN A 298 -1.94 3.36 -12.83
C GLN A 298 -1.16 4.69 -12.91
N TRP A 299 -1.20 5.33 -14.09
CA TRP A 299 -0.56 6.62 -14.32
C TRP A 299 -1.43 7.52 -15.18
N THR A 300 -1.88 8.65 -14.63
CA THR A 300 -2.73 9.60 -15.34
C THR A 300 -1.97 10.84 -15.82
N SER A 301 -2.54 11.51 -16.81
CA SER A 301 -2.02 12.77 -17.39
C SER A 301 -1.82 13.88 -16.34
N ALA A 302 -2.58 13.85 -15.24
CA ALA A 302 -2.40 14.80 -14.13
C ALA A 302 -1.00 14.79 -13.50
N ARG A 303 -0.23 13.70 -13.66
CA ARG A 303 1.13 13.57 -13.10
C ARG A 303 2.19 13.33 -14.19
N LEU A 304 2.00 13.88 -15.39
CA LEU A 304 2.99 13.83 -16.50
C LEU A 304 4.36 14.37 -16.13
N TYR A 305 4.45 15.28 -15.16
CA TYR A 305 5.71 15.79 -14.68
C TYR A 305 6.63 14.71 -14.09
N LEU A 306 6.09 13.58 -13.61
CA LEU A 306 6.91 12.43 -13.19
C LEU A 306 7.54 11.72 -14.40
N ALA A 307 6.80 11.56 -15.50
CA ALA A 307 7.34 11.03 -16.74
C ALA A 307 8.43 11.93 -17.32
N ARG A 308 8.22 13.26 -17.27
CA ARG A 308 9.23 14.24 -17.68
C ARG A 308 10.51 14.13 -16.84
N ARG A 309 10.40 13.86 -15.53
CA ARG A 309 11.56 13.64 -14.64
C ARG A 309 12.31 12.37 -14.96
N LEU A 310 11.62 11.26 -15.18
CA LEU A 310 12.26 10.02 -15.59
C LEU A 310 12.98 10.21 -16.94
N LYS A 311 12.36 10.95 -17.87
CA LYS A 311 13.00 11.31 -19.13
C LYS A 311 14.22 12.20 -18.93
N ALA A 312 14.17 13.18 -18.04
CA ALA A 312 15.31 14.03 -17.69
C ALA A 312 16.45 13.21 -17.04
N LEU A 313 16.13 12.24 -16.18
CA LEU A 313 17.10 11.31 -15.62
C LEU A 313 17.78 10.49 -16.73
N LYS A 314 17.01 9.98 -17.69
CA LYS A 314 17.56 9.27 -18.86
C LYS A 314 18.48 10.16 -19.67
N ASN A 315 18.10 11.42 -19.91
CA ASN A 315 18.92 12.41 -20.64
C ASN A 315 20.24 12.75 -19.90
N ARG A 316 20.29 12.62 -18.58
CA ARG A 316 21.50 12.77 -17.75
C ARG A 316 22.31 11.49 -17.64
N GLY A 317 21.90 10.40 -18.29
CA GLY A 317 22.64 9.14 -18.36
C GLY A 317 22.29 8.13 -17.26
N CYS A 318 21.23 8.32 -16.46
CA CYS A 318 20.73 7.26 -15.60
C CYS A 318 20.23 6.06 -16.43
N ASP A 319 20.34 4.86 -15.86
CA ASP A 319 19.69 3.65 -16.39
C ASP A 319 18.24 3.61 -15.89
N VAL A 320 17.36 4.20 -16.68
CA VAL A 320 15.92 4.24 -16.34
C VAL A 320 15.18 3.16 -17.11
N ARG A 321 14.39 2.35 -16.41
CA ARG A 321 13.49 1.33 -16.99
C ARG A 321 12.12 1.40 -16.33
N VAL A 322 11.07 1.07 -17.08
CA VAL A 322 9.68 1.18 -16.62
C VAL A 322 8.91 -0.09 -16.92
N LEU A 323 8.22 -0.61 -15.91
CA LEU A 323 7.26 -1.70 -15.98
C LEU A 323 5.87 -1.14 -15.67
N MET A 324 4.87 -1.51 -16.45
CA MET A 324 3.53 -0.96 -16.34
C MET A 324 2.44 -2.00 -16.54
N SER A 325 1.23 -1.67 -16.06
CA SER A 325 -0.02 -2.26 -16.51
C SER A 325 -0.57 -1.37 -17.64
N ALA A 326 -0.45 -1.81 -18.89
CA ALA A 326 -0.62 -0.94 -20.06
C ALA A 326 -2.05 -0.41 -20.23
N GLY A 327 -3.05 -1.14 -19.73
CA GLY A 327 -4.45 -0.73 -19.77
C GLY A 327 -4.80 0.45 -18.85
N GLU A 328 -3.93 0.75 -17.88
CA GLU A 328 -4.21 1.67 -16.78
C GLU A 328 -3.46 3.02 -16.90
N TRP A 329 -2.77 3.26 -18.01
CA TRP A 329 -2.05 4.50 -18.25
C TRP A 329 -2.74 5.40 -19.25
N ASP A 330 -2.73 6.71 -18.99
CA ASP A 330 -3.19 7.70 -19.97
C ASP A 330 -2.21 7.77 -21.16
N LEU A 331 -2.77 7.94 -22.35
CA LEU A 331 -1.99 7.88 -23.61
C LEU A 331 -0.85 8.89 -23.66
N GLU A 332 -0.98 10.03 -22.97
CA GLU A 332 0.01 11.13 -22.95
C GLU A 332 1.31 10.77 -22.19
N VAL A 333 1.29 9.75 -21.35
CA VAL A 333 2.47 9.33 -20.57
C VAL A 333 3.54 8.73 -21.49
N MET A 334 3.11 7.89 -22.43
CA MET A 334 4.01 7.12 -23.29
C MET A 334 4.85 7.97 -24.25
N PRO A 335 4.28 8.98 -24.97
CA PRO A 335 5.08 9.85 -25.83
C PRO A 335 6.23 10.54 -25.10
N ILE A 336 6.01 10.92 -23.81
CA ILE A 336 7.06 11.54 -22.98
C ILE A 336 8.18 10.53 -22.68
N LEU A 337 7.83 9.32 -22.22
CA LEU A 337 8.82 8.31 -21.85
C LEU A 337 9.59 7.78 -23.06
N ARG A 338 8.93 7.66 -24.21
CA ARG A 338 9.53 7.12 -25.46
C ARG A 338 10.33 8.13 -26.27
N ARG A 339 10.23 9.41 -25.96
CA ARG A 339 10.99 10.44 -26.68
C ARG A 339 12.48 10.11 -26.63
N LYS A 340 13.14 10.13 -27.79
CA LYS A 340 14.58 9.83 -27.91
C LYS A 340 15.42 10.68 -26.95
N SER A 341 16.43 10.13 -26.35
CA SER A 341 17.40 10.81 -25.49
C SER A 341 18.82 10.58 -25.97
N ARG A 342 19.75 11.41 -25.49
CA ARG A 342 21.20 11.23 -25.74
C ARG A 342 21.69 9.82 -25.37
N TYR A 343 21.10 9.20 -24.35
CA TYR A 343 21.46 7.87 -23.84
C TYR A 343 20.45 6.78 -24.26
N GLY A 344 19.83 6.95 -25.44
CA GLY A 344 18.82 6.02 -25.96
C GLY A 344 17.44 6.20 -25.34
N ASN A 345 16.53 5.30 -25.68
CA ASN A 345 15.17 5.33 -25.17
C ASN A 345 15.08 4.74 -23.75
N ILE A 346 14.03 5.10 -23.00
CA ILE A 346 13.66 4.37 -21.79
C ILE A 346 13.04 3.03 -22.22
N PRO A 347 13.63 1.88 -21.85
CA PRO A 347 12.98 0.59 -22.05
C PRO A 347 11.71 0.52 -21.23
N ILE A 348 10.58 0.13 -21.87
CA ILE A 348 9.28 0.03 -21.24
C ILE A 348 8.71 -1.34 -21.57
N ARG A 349 8.19 -2.03 -20.53
CA ARG A 349 7.54 -3.33 -20.68
C ARG A 349 6.14 -3.30 -20.08
N ASN A 350 5.23 -4.04 -20.72
CA ASN A 350 3.90 -4.32 -20.19
C ASN A 350 3.93 -5.66 -19.44
N GLY A 351 3.52 -5.65 -18.19
CA GLY A 351 3.36 -6.84 -17.36
C GLY A 351 1.96 -7.47 -17.40
N ASP A 352 1.04 -6.93 -18.21
CA ASP A 352 -0.26 -7.55 -18.39
C ASP A 352 -0.12 -8.79 -19.31
N ARG A 353 -0.48 -9.96 -18.78
CA ARG A 353 -0.40 -11.24 -19.45
C ARG A 353 -1.64 -12.07 -19.13
N GLY A 354 -2.52 -12.28 -20.11
CA GLY A 354 -3.85 -12.84 -19.86
C GLY A 354 -4.60 -11.96 -18.88
N ASP A 355 -5.08 -12.54 -17.80
CA ASP A 355 -5.77 -11.81 -16.73
C ASP A 355 -4.80 -11.19 -15.70
N ASN A 356 -3.50 -11.53 -15.76
CA ASN A 356 -2.50 -11.00 -14.84
C ASN A 356 -2.14 -9.56 -15.18
N PHE A 357 -1.95 -8.73 -14.14
CA PHE A 357 -1.59 -7.32 -14.27
C PHE A 357 -0.63 -6.88 -13.16
N ILE A 358 0.16 -5.85 -13.44
CA ILE A 358 1.02 -5.22 -12.44
C ILE A 358 0.16 -4.37 -11.51
N HIS A 359 0.08 -4.75 -10.24
CA HIS A 359 -0.61 -3.93 -9.23
C HIS A 359 0.33 -3.35 -8.17
N SER A 360 1.55 -3.84 -8.06
CA SER A 360 2.60 -3.24 -7.22
C SER A 360 3.00 -1.85 -7.73
N LYS A 361 3.26 -0.93 -6.80
CA LYS A 361 3.68 0.44 -7.07
C LYS A 361 5.00 0.67 -6.34
N PHE A 362 6.12 0.70 -7.10
CA PHE A 362 7.41 0.95 -6.49
C PHE A 362 8.41 1.63 -7.42
N ILE A 363 9.38 2.29 -6.81
CA ILE A 363 10.57 2.84 -7.46
C ILE A 363 11.78 2.25 -6.75
N ILE A 364 12.70 1.64 -7.49
CA ILE A 364 13.98 1.16 -6.99
C ILE A 364 15.07 2.12 -7.49
N VAL A 365 15.99 2.51 -6.61
CA VAL A 365 17.18 3.28 -6.97
C VAL A 365 18.41 2.58 -6.42
N ASN A 366 19.40 2.35 -7.30
CA ASN A 366 20.75 1.93 -6.93
C ASN A 366 21.76 2.90 -7.51
N GLY A 367 22.49 3.62 -6.67
CA GLY A 367 23.50 4.58 -7.12
C GLY A 367 23.65 5.80 -6.21
N ARG A 368 23.28 7.01 -6.69
CA ARG A 368 23.43 8.26 -5.93
C ARG A 368 22.12 9.03 -5.81
N VAL A 369 21.77 9.39 -4.57
CA VAL A 369 20.59 10.23 -4.26
C VAL A 369 21.03 11.38 -3.33
N GLY A 370 21.02 12.59 -3.84
CA GLY A 370 21.56 13.75 -3.13
C GLY A 370 23.03 13.57 -2.79
N ALA A 371 23.38 13.69 -1.52
CA ALA A 371 24.72 13.44 -0.98
C ALA A 371 25.04 11.94 -0.80
N ASN A 372 24.02 11.08 -0.71
CA ASN A 372 24.21 9.64 -0.51
C ASN A 372 24.73 8.99 -1.81
N THR A 373 26.02 8.64 -1.84
CA THR A 373 26.68 7.97 -2.97
C THR A 373 26.55 6.45 -2.92
N LYS A 374 25.99 5.89 -1.84
CA LYS A 374 25.77 4.45 -1.59
C LYS A 374 24.27 4.13 -1.50
N ALA A 375 23.45 4.81 -2.30
CA ALA A 375 22.00 4.65 -2.22
C ALA A 375 21.55 3.29 -2.79
N LYS A 376 20.90 2.50 -1.96
CA LYS A 376 20.05 1.36 -2.29
C LYS A 376 18.70 1.65 -1.66
N MET A 377 17.74 2.15 -2.45
CA MET A 377 16.49 2.69 -1.97
C MET A 377 15.30 2.08 -2.70
N VAL A 378 14.21 1.89 -1.97
CA VAL A 378 12.93 1.43 -2.52
C VAL A 378 11.83 2.34 -1.99
N TRP A 379 11.02 2.89 -2.89
CA TRP A 379 9.76 3.52 -2.56
C TRP A 379 8.62 2.59 -2.93
N THR A 380 7.76 2.19 -1.99
CA THR A 380 6.61 1.32 -2.24
C THR A 380 5.39 1.74 -1.43
N GLY A 381 4.22 1.18 -1.73
CA GLY A 381 2.96 1.43 -1.02
C GLY A 381 1.72 1.27 -1.88
N SER A 382 0.62 1.90 -1.45
CA SER A 382 -0.68 1.81 -2.13
C SER A 382 -0.87 2.81 -3.27
N GLY A 383 -0.10 3.91 -3.29
CA GLY A 383 -0.33 5.09 -4.13
C GLY A 383 0.05 4.93 -5.59
N ASN A 384 -0.89 5.17 -6.48
CA ASN A 384 -0.71 5.27 -7.93
C ASN A 384 -0.16 6.64 -8.35
N PHE A 385 0.33 6.77 -9.59
CA PHE A 385 0.69 8.07 -10.16
C PHE A 385 -0.54 8.80 -10.73
N THR A 386 -1.55 8.99 -9.88
CA THR A 386 -2.81 9.65 -10.22
C THR A 386 -3.05 10.90 -9.39
N LYS A 387 -3.96 11.76 -9.84
CA LYS A 387 -4.41 12.92 -9.07
C LYS A 387 -5.12 12.48 -7.79
N SER A 388 -5.94 11.42 -7.88
CA SER A 388 -6.69 10.88 -6.74
C SER A 388 -5.74 10.44 -5.63
N SER A 389 -4.76 9.59 -5.93
CA SER A 389 -3.79 9.10 -4.94
C SER A 389 -2.95 10.19 -4.28
N LEU A 390 -2.70 11.32 -4.97
CA LEU A 390 -1.92 12.42 -4.38
C LEU A 390 -2.76 13.37 -3.53
N ARG A 391 -4.07 13.57 -3.88
CA ARG A 391 -4.85 14.70 -3.38
C ARG A 391 -6.14 14.34 -2.68
N PHE A 392 -6.69 13.19 -2.94
CA PHE A 392 -8.05 12.89 -2.53
C PHE A 392 -8.18 11.58 -1.76
N SER A 393 -7.40 10.56 -2.13
CA SER A 393 -7.48 9.24 -1.50
C SER A 393 -6.53 9.13 -0.31
N ASN A 394 -6.95 8.42 0.72
CA ASN A 394 -6.03 8.03 1.79
C ASN A 394 -5.08 6.96 1.26
N GLU A 395 -3.82 7.27 1.18
CA GLU A 395 -2.77 6.38 0.67
C GLU A 395 -1.61 6.32 1.64
N THR A 396 -0.93 5.20 1.68
CA THR A 396 0.31 5.02 2.43
C THR A 396 1.45 4.63 1.51
N SER A 397 2.63 5.18 1.78
CA SER A 397 3.86 4.77 1.10
C SER A 397 5.03 4.82 2.07
N ILE A 398 6.04 4.01 1.79
CA ILE A 398 7.29 3.99 2.56
C ILE A 398 8.48 4.04 1.60
N LEU A 399 9.44 4.90 1.91
CA LEU A 399 10.75 4.95 1.29
C LEU A 399 11.74 4.27 2.22
N ILE A 400 12.35 3.19 1.77
CA ILE A 400 13.26 2.34 2.54
C ILE A 400 14.65 2.49 1.95
N THR A 401 15.65 2.73 2.81
CA THR A 401 17.06 2.74 2.46
C THR A 401 17.73 1.53 3.09
N GLY A 402 18.30 0.66 2.29
CA GLY A 402 19.00 -0.53 2.79
C GLY A 402 19.08 -1.66 1.77
N ASN A 403 20.01 -2.57 2.02
CA ASN A 403 20.30 -3.66 1.09
C ASN A 403 19.19 -4.71 1.06
N LEU A 404 18.55 -5.01 2.21
CA LEU A 404 17.51 -6.04 2.29
C LEU A 404 16.34 -5.72 1.36
N ALA A 405 15.68 -4.58 1.55
CA ALA A 405 14.56 -4.19 0.71
C ALA A 405 14.98 -4.06 -0.77
N TYR A 406 16.13 -3.42 -1.02
CA TYR A 406 16.65 -3.29 -2.38
C TYR A 406 16.81 -4.65 -3.07
N SER A 407 17.47 -5.63 -2.43
CA SER A 407 17.73 -6.94 -3.04
C SER A 407 16.43 -7.71 -3.31
N GLN A 408 15.48 -7.68 -2.37
CA GLN A 408 14.18 -8.31 -2.51
C GLN A 408 13.38 -7.70 -3.69
N PHE A 409 13.26 -6.38 -3.74
CA PHE A 409 12.56 -5.70 -4.85
C PHE A 409 13.28 -5.85 -6.19
N LYS A 410 14.62 -5.86 -6.17
CA LYS A 410 15.42 -6.07 -7.40
C LYS A 410 15.24 -7.48 -7.96
N ALA A 411 15.21 -8.49 -7.10
CA ALA A 411 14.94 -9.88 -7.51
C ALA A 411 13.53 -10.00 -8.11
N HIS A 412 12.52 -9.41 -7.47
CA HIS A 412 11.16 -9.37 -7.99
C HIS A 412 11.07 -8.60 -9.32
N TRP A 413 11.72 -7.43 -9.43
CA TRP A 413 11.82 -6.69 -10.68
C TRP A 413 12.41 -7.54 -11.80
N ASN A 414 13.54 -8.21 -11.56
CA ASN A 414 14.20 -9.05 -12.57
C ASN A 414 13.28 -10.18 -13.05
N LYS A 415 12.53 -10.79 -12.13
CA LYS A 415 11.50 -11.78 -12.47
C LYS A 415 10.47 -11.17 -13.42
N LEU A 416 9.84 -10.06 -13.05
CA LEU A 416 8.81 -9.39 -13.86
C LEU A 416 9.35 -8.86 -15.18
N TRP A 417 10.60 -8.45 -15.22
CA TRP A 417 11.26 -7.91 -16.43
C TRP A 417 11.60 -8.98 -17.46
N SER A 418 11.53 -10.26 -17.10
CA SER A 418 11.79 -11.37 -18.04
C SER A 418 10.70 -11.45 -19.12
N SER A 419 11.04 -12.08 -20.27
CA SER A 419 10.11 -12.31 -21.38
C SER A 419 8.91 -13.21 -20.99
N LYS A 420 9.06 -14.04 -19.97
CA LYS A 420 8.00 -14.87 -19.43
C LYS A 420 6.83 -14.05 -18.86
N TYR A 421 7.13 -12.95 -18.14
CA TYR A 421 6.14 -12.18 -17.37
C TYR A 421 5.81 -10.80 -17.96
N SER A 422 6.62 -10.30 -18.84
CA SER A 422 6.36 -9.01 -19.49
C SER A 422 6.87 -8.96 -20.93
N LYS A 423 6.33 -8.05 -21.71
CA LYS A 423 6.75 -7.85 -23.11
C LYS A 423 7.07 -6.37 -23.39
N PRO A 424 8.06 -6.07 -24.26
CA PRO A 424 8.33 -4.71 -24.68
C PRO A 424 7.07 -4.04 -25.27
N ILE A 425 6.88 -2.76 -24.96
CA ILE A 425 5.82 -1.98 -25.58
C ILE A 425 6.40 -1.25 -26.79
N THR A 426 5.96 -1.68 -27.97
CA THR A 426 6.33 -1.03 -29.26
C THR A 426 5.27 -0.02 -29.71
N LYS A 427 3.99 -0.30 -29.45
CA LYS A 427 2.84 0.59 -29.77
C LYS A 427 1.83 0.53 -28.63
N LEU A 428 1.18 1.64 -28.27
CA LEU A 428 0.00 1.65 -27.40
C LEU A 428 -1.24 1.38 -28.23
N LYS A 429 -2.05 0.42 -27.79
CA LYS A 429 -3.44 0.28 -28.28
C LYS A 429 -4.32 1.31 -27.55
N LYS A 430 -5.30 1.89 -28.24
CA LYS A 430 -6.34 2.73 -27.62
C LYS A 430 -6.99 1.98 -26.46
N LYS A 431 -7.21 2.67 -25.36
CA LYS A 431 -7.83 2.16 -24.15
C LYS A 431 -9.23 1.64 -24.45
N LYS A 432 -9.53 0.37 -24.18
CA LYS A 432 -10.88 -0.18 -24.35
C LYS A 432 -11.80 0.07 -23.16
N THR A 433 -11.28 0.15 -21.94
CA THR A 433 -12.05 0.51 -20.72
C THR A 433 -11.08 0.66 -19.54
N VAL A 434 -11.38 1.53 -18.60
CA VAL A 434 -10.66 1.63 -17.31
C VAL A 434 -11.18 0.50 -16.43
N ARG A 435 -10.31 -0.42 -16.00
CA ARG A 435 -10.67 -1.30 -14.87
C ARG A 435 -10.81 -0.40 -13.63
N ALA A 436 -11.95 -0.45 -12.96
CA ALA A 436 -12.03 0.06 -11.62
C ALA A 436 -11.07 -0.77 -10.76
N ASP A 437 -10.34 -0.12 -9.84
CA ASP A 437 -9.54 -0.83 -8.85
C ASP A 437 -10.53 -1.64 -7.98
N PRO A 438 -10.55 -2.99 -8.09
CA PRO A 438 -11.57 -3.83 -7.46
C PRO A 438 -11.40 -3.89 -5.94
#